data_8c3a51f20641cf149cac7c35b9769245
#
_entry.id   8c3a51f20641cf149cac7c35b9769245
#
_cell.length_a   1.000
_cell.length_b   1.000
_cell.length_c   1.000
_cell.angle_alpha   90.00
_cell.angle_beta   90.00
_cell.angle_gamma   90.00
#
_symmetry.space_group_name_H-M   'P 1'
#
loop_
_entity.id
_entity.type
_entity.pdbx_description
1 polymer ?
#
loop_
_entity_poly.entity_id
_entity_poly.type
_entity_poly.pdbx_seq_one_letter_code
_entity_poly.pdbx_strand_id
1 'polypeptide(L)'
;MGTLVDTMSWTDEELVARCVEGDTESFNALMQRWERPIYRLAYRLIGREDDARDVCQETFLRAFRGLKKFRSEAKFSSWLYRIAINLCRDWVRRERRTPVVAAPEGIDILDLAPADDTSESIQDLVERRELGGVVAKAMKALSKDQRTAVVLKEYHGFTFQEISNLLDCPVGTIKTRVYHGLSQLRGEFRRLGLSNPLVRVEAGLSQSRVNRLSVRES
;
A
#
# COMPACT_ATOMS: atom_id res chain seq x y z
N MET A 1 8.08 22.51 -29.95
CA MET A 1 8.70 21.17 -29.90
C MET A 1 9.31 21.01 -28.51
N GLY A 2 8.52 20.54 -27.53
CA GLY A 2 9.00 20.28 -26.19
C GLY A 2 9.69 18.92 -26.18
N THR A 3 10.96 18.93 -25.84
CA THR A 3 11.74 17.73 -25.54
C THR A 3 10.97 16.92 -24.50
N LEU A 4 10.60 15.68 -24.85
CA LEU A 4 10.21 14.66 -23.89
C LEU A 4 11.43 14.40 -23.00
N VAL A 5 11.60 15.24 -21.99
CA VAL A 5 12.58 15.01 -20.93
C VAL A 5 12.08 13.77 -20.19
N ASP A 6 12.94 12.79 -20.09
CA ASP A 6 12.65 11.52 -19.40
C ASP A 6 12.36 11.79 -17.92
N THR A 7 11.11 12.14 -17.61
CA THR A 7 10.64 12.42 -16.25
C THR A 7 10.74 11.21 -15.34
N MET A 8 11.00 10.02 -15.89
CA MET A 8 11.19 8.77 -15.16
C MET A 8 12.52 8.73 -14.39
N SER A 9 13.52 9.53 -14.78
CA SER A 9 14.82 9.58 -14.13
C SER A 9 14.89 10.52 -12.92
N TRP A 10 13.90 11.39 -12.73
CA TRP A 10 13.92 12.36 -11.63
C TRP A 10 13.45 11.76 -10.31
N THR A 11 14.07 12.23 -9.22
CA THR A 11 13.64 11.89 -7.86
C THR A 11 12.29 12.52 -7.52
N ASP A 12 11.60 12.01 -6.51
CA ASP A 12 10.34 12.60 -6.04
C ASP A 12 10.53 14.05 -5.59
N GLU A 13 11.65 14.35 -4.98
CA GLU A 13 12.00 15.68 -4.46
C GLU A 13 12.19 16.68 -5.61
N GLU A 14 12.85 16.28 -6.70
CA GLU A 14 12.99 17.10 -7.92
C GLU A 14 11.66 17.36 -8.60
N LEU A 15 10.83 16.34 -8.71
CA LEU A 15 9.47 16.48 -9.26
C LEU A 15 8.62 17.42 -8.41
N VAL A 16 8.70 17.30 -7.08
CA VAL A 16 7.99 18.20 -6.15
C VAL A 16 8.45 19.64 -6.32
N ALA A 17 9.75 19.89 -6.40
CA ALA A 17 10.29 21.25 -6.59
C ALA A 17 9.70 21.89 -7.86
N ARG A 18 9.72 21.20 -8.99
CA ARG A 18 9.14 21.67 -10.26
C ARG A 18 7.62 21.88 -10.18
N CYS A 19 6.90 21.00 -9.48
CA CYS A 19 5.46 21.20 -9.27
C CYS A 19 5.16 22.50 -8.51
N VAL A 20 5.99 22.85 -7.52
CA VAL A 20 5.83 24.10 -6.77
C VAL A 20 6.07 25.32 -7.64
N GLU A 21 6.95 25.22 -8.64
CA GLU A 21 7.21 26.23 -9.67
C GLU A 21 6.10 26.33 -10.73
N GLY A 22 5.14 25.39 -10.72
CA GLY A 22 3.98 25.39 -11.60
C GLY A 22 4.01 24.37 -12.74
N ASP A 23 5.01 23.48 -12.76
CA ASP A 23 5.09 22.37 -13.73
C ASP A 23 4.10 21.25 -13.36
N THR A 24 2.95 21.22 -14.06
CA THR A 24 1.90 20.22 -13.87
C THR A 24 2.32 18.82 -14.35
N GLU A 25 3.22 18.72 -15.34
CA GLU A 25 3.67 17.43 -15.86
C GLU A 25 4.51 16.68 -14.80
N SER A 26 5.27 17.39 -14.00
CA SER A 26 5.98 16.80 -12.86
C SER A 26 5.03 16.19 -11.84
N PHE A 27 3.82 16.77 -11.63
CA PHE A 27 2.81 16.15 -10.78
C PHE A 27 2.21 14.89 -11.41
N ASN A 28 1.97 14.90 -12.72
CA ASN A 28 1.52 13.72 -13.45
C ASN A 28 2.52 12.55 -13.31
N ALA A 29 3.82 12.84 -13.38
CA ALA A 29 4.86 11.84 -13.15
C ALA A 29 4.83 11.27 -11.72
N LEU A 30 4.64 12.12 -10.70
CA LEU A 30 4.43 11.67 -9.32
C LEU A 30 3.18 10.80 -9.18
N MET A 31 2.08 11.19 -9.82
CA MET A 31 0.85 10.38 -9.82
C MET A 31 1.09 9.01 -10.45
N GLN A 32 1.66 8.92 -11.62
CA GLN A 32 1.96 7.65 -12.30
C GLN A 32 2.84 6.73 -11.45
N ARG A 33 3.84 7.30 -10.76
CA ARG A 33 4.73 6.54 -9.88
C ARG A 33 4.04 6.00 -8.63
N TRP A 34 3.14 6.79 -8.03
CA TRP A 34 2.58 6.50 -6.71
C TRP A 34 1.12 6.03 -6.72
N GLU A 35 0.39 6.13 -7.83
CA GLU A 35 -1.01 5.72 -7.92
C GLU A 35 -1.18 4.25 -7.50
N ARG A 36 -0.44 3.36 -8.12
CA ARG A 36 -0.51 1.92 -7.84
C ARG A 36 -0.14 1.55 -6.40
N PRO A 37 0.97 2.06 -5.82
CA PRO A 37 1.27 1.88 -4.40
C PRO A 37 0.18 2.38 -3.45
N ILE A 38 -0.38 3.56 -3.68
CA ILE A 38 -1.42 4.16 -2.83
C ILE A 38 -2.74 3.42 -2.97
N TYR A 39 -3.15 3.06 -4.18
CA TYR A 39 -4.34 2.24 -4.41
C TYR A 39 -4.23 0.89 -3.67
N ARG A 40 -3.09 0.20 -3.78
CA ARG A 40 -2.83 -1.06 -3.07
C ARG A 40 -2.92 -0.92 -1.56
N LEU A 41 -2.38 0.17 -1.01
CA LEU A 41 -2.51 0.47 0.41
C LEU A 41 -3.99 0.61 0.80
N ALA A 42 -4.73 1.47 0.10
CA ALA A 42 -6.14 1.73 0.36
C ALA A 42 -6.96 0.45 0.27
N TYR A 43 -6.78 -0.32 -0.79
CA TYR A 43 -7.49 -1.59 -0.98
C TYR A 43 -7.22 -2.59 0.15
N ARG A 44 -5.96 -2.78 0.59
CA ARG A 44 -5.64 -3.69 1.70
C ARG A 44 -6.21 -3.24 3.05
N LEU A 45 -6.41 -1.95 3.24
CA LEU A 45 -6.97 -1.41 4.47
C LEU A 45 -8.50 -1.42 4.49
N ILE A 46 -9.14 -1.16 3.36
CA ILE A 46 -10.59 -0.99 3.19
C ILE A 46 -11.25 -2.29 2.75
N GLY A 47 -10.66 -3.00 1.77
CA GLY A 47 -11.17 -4.25 1.22
C GLY A 47 -12.28 -4.09 0.17
N ARG A 48 -12.52 -2.88 -0.33
CA ARG A 48 -13.52 -2.55 -1.36
C ARG A 48 -12.86 -1.72 -2.45
N GLU A 49 -13.03 -2.14 -3.70
CA GLU A 49 -12.33 -1.57 -4.85
C GLU A 49 -12.71 -0.11 -5.11
N ASP A 50 -14.00 0.17 -5.18
CA ASP A 50 -14.49 1.51 -5.47
C ASP A 50 -14.06 2.51 -4.41
N ASP A 51 -14.21 2.15 -3.13
CA ASP A 51 -13.78 2.99 -2.02
C ASP A 51 -12.26 3.18 -2.00
N ALA A 52 -11.50 2.17 -2.40
CA ALA A 52 -10.04 2.29 -2.52
C ALA A 52 -9.62 3.22 -3.66
N ARG A 53 -10.35 3.21 -4.77
CA ARG A 53 -10.16 4.18 -5.87
C ARG A 53 -10.46 5.60 -5.42
N ASP A 54 -11.59 5.79 -4.73
CA ASP A 54 -11.99 7.11 -4.21
C ASP A 54 -10.94 7.65 -3.24
N VAL A 55 -10.45 6.80 -2.31
CA VAL A 55 -9.37 7.19 -1.38
C VAL A 55 -8.08 7.51 -2.13
N CYS A 56 -7.75 6.76 -3.17
CA CYS A 56 -6.57 7.03 -4.00
C CYS A 56 -6.68 8.39 -4.70
N GLN A 57 -7.79 8.68 -5.35
CA GLN A 57 -8.05 9.97 -6.01
C GLN A 57 -8.01 11.13 -5.02
N GLU A 58 -8.71 11.02 -3.89
CA GLU A 58 -8.73 12.05 -2.85
C GLU A 58 -7.34 12.28 -2.23
N THR A 59 -6.52 11.21 -2.15
CA THR A 59 -5.11 11.33 -1.72
C THR A 59 -4.33 12.27 -2.63
N PHE A 60 -4.42 12.08 -3.94
CA PHE A 60 -3.71 12.93 -4.90
C PHE A 60 -4.29 14.34 -4.99
N LEU A 61 -5.60 14.49 -4.86
CA LEU A 61 -6.22 15.82 -4.77
C LEU A 61 -5.72 16.61 -3.55
N ARG A 62 -5.64 15.95 -2.39
CA ARG A 62 -5.08 16.58 -1.17
C ARG A 62 -3.58 16.85 -1.31
N ALA A 63 -2.85 15.93 -1.91
CA ALA A 63 -1.43 16.11 -2.17
C ALA A 63 -1.21 17.32 -3.08
N PHE A 64 -1.91 17.44 -4.19
CA PHE A 64 -1.81 18.57 -5.10
C PHE A 64 -2.08 19.91 -4.41
N ARG A 65 -3.19 20.00 -3.66
CA ARG A 65 -3.56 21.21 -2.91
C ARG A 65 -2.56 21.55 -1.80
N GLY A 66 -1.95 20.52 -1.21
CA GLY A 66 -1.01 20.66 -0.09
C GLY A 66 0.44 20.87 -0.51
N LEU A 67 0.78 20.65 -1.79
CA LEU A 67 2.16 20.58 -2.28
C LEU A 67 2.94 21.88 -2.02
N LYS A 68 2.29 23.04 -2.20
CA LYS A 68 2.91 24.36 -1.91
C LYS A 68 3.29 24.56 -0.43
N LYS A 69 2.67 23.79 0.47
CA LYS A 69 2.94 23.83 1.91
C LYS A 69 3.81 22.68 2.37
N PHE A 70 4.11 21.75 1.46
CA PHE A 70 4.98 20.62 1.75
C PHE A 70 6.40 21.14 2.00
N ARG A 71 6.87 20.96 3.23
CA ARG A 71 8.26 21.26 3.60
C ARG A 71 9.07 19.99 3.33
N SER A 72 10.18 20.13 2.61
CA SER A 72 11.10 19.04 2.24
C SER A 72 11.82 18.38 3.45
N GLU A 73 11.31 18.57 4.67
CA GLU A 73 11.85 17.96 5.89
C GLU A 73 11.54 16.45 5.97
N ALA A 74 10.56 15.96 5.19
CA ALA A 74 10.20 14.55 5.09
C ALA A 74 10.17 14.12 3.64
N LYS A 75 10.40 12.82 3.36
CA LYS A 75 10.25 12.26 2.02
C LYS A 75 8.81 12.46 1.52
N PHE A 76 8.66 12.84 0.25
CA PHE A 76 7.33 12.99 -0.39
C PHE A 76 6.48 11.74 -0.21
N SER A 77 7.06 10.55 -0.41
CA SER A 77 6.37 9.28 -0.22
C SER A 77 5.76 9.13 1.18
N SER A 78 6.51 9.44 2.24
CA SER A 78 6.03 9.35 3.61
C SER A 78 4.84 10.29 3.87
N TRP A 79 4.91 11.50 3.32
CA TRP A 79 3.82 12.47 3.43
C TRP A 79 2.57 11.99 2.67
N LEU A 80 2.73 11.46 1.45
CA LEU A 80 1.64 10.92 0.65
C LEU A 80 0.96 9.72 1.34
N TYR A 81 1.75 8.79 1.89
CA TYR A 81 1.23 7.68 2.68
C TYR A 81 0.45 8.13 3.92
N ARG A 82 0.90 9.19 4.60
CA ARG A 82 0.18 9.76 5.74
C ARG A 82 -1.20 10.27 5.34
N ILE A 83 -1.31 10.96 4.20
CA ILE A 83 -2.59 11.41 3.65
C ILE A 83 -3.51 10.21 3.40
N ALA A 84 -3.03 9.20 2.69
CA ALA A 84 -3.79 8.00 2.33
C ALA A 84 -4.28 7.23 3.56
N ILE A 85 -3.41 7.01 4.57
CA ILE A 85 -3.76 6.30 5.80
C ILE A 85 -4.84 7.05 6.58
N ASN A 86 -4.73 8.37 6.68
CA ASN A 86 -5.74 9.17 7.36
C ASN A 86 -7.10 9.08 6.65
N LEU A 87 -7.11 9.12 5.32
CA LEU A 87 -8.32 8.91 4.53
C LEU A 87 -8.92 7.51 4.73
N CYS A 88 -8.11 6.46 4.72
CA CYS A 88 -8.56 5.10 5.02
C CYS A 88 -9.16 5.00 6.43
N ARG A 89 -8.53 5.62 7.44
CA ARG A 89 -9.04 5.65 8.82
C ARG A 89 -10.38 6.37 8.92
N ASP A 90 -10.52 7.49 8.24
CA ASP A 90 -11.76 8.28 8.21
C ASP A 90 -12.88 7.52 7.51
N TRP A 91 -12.55 6.84 6.40
CA TRP A 91 -13.49 5.98 5.68
C TRP A 91 -14.00 4.86 6.59
N VAL A 92 -13.11 4.10 7.20
CA VAL A 92 -13.46 2.99 8.11
C VAL A 92 -14.24 3.47 9.34
N ARG A 93 -14.03 4.70 9.81
CA ARG A 93 -14.78 5.29 10.91
C ARG A 93 -16.22 5.65 10.48
N ARG A 94 -16.40 6.14 9.26
CA ARG A 94 -17.71 6.45 8.68
C ARG A 94 -18.54 5.19 8.45
N GLU A 95 -17.95 4.18 7.87
CA GLU A 95 -18.62 2.90 7.57
C GLU A 95 -19.18 2.22 8.84
N ARG A 96 -18.49 2.30 9.97
CA ARG A 96 -19.01 1.78 11.25
C ARG A 96 -20.30 2.45 11.74
N ARG A 97 -20.60 3.65 11.28
CA ARG A 97 -21.83 4.39 11.64
C ARG A 97 -23.00 4.07 10.74
N THR A 98 -22.75 3.47 9.60
CA THR A 98 -23.76 3.04 8.63
C THR A 98 -23.82 1.51 8.62
N PRO A 99 -24.95 0.85 8.93
CA PRO A 99 -25.05 -0.60 8.83
C PRO A 99 -24.86 -1.00 7.36
N VAL A 100 -23.79 -1.71 7.05
CA VAL A 100 -23.44 -2.07 5.69
C VAL A 100 -23.87 -3.49 5.40
N VAL A 101 -24.63 -3.63 4.32
CA VAL A 101 -24.85 -4.86 3.57
C VAL A 101 -23.49 -5.47 3.22
N ALA A 102 -23.37 -6.79 3.38
CA ALA A 102 -22.13 -7.55 3.19
C ALA A 102 -21.38 -7.15 1.93
N ALA A 103 -20.07 -6.91 2.08
CA ALA A 103 -19.19 -6.63 0.97
C ALA A 103 -19.19 -7.78 -0.03
N PRO A 104 -19.17 -7.51 -1.35
CA PRO A 104 -19.03 -8.54 -2.38
C PRO A 104 -17.76 -9.36 -2.13
N GLU A 105 -17.87 -10.67 -2.25
CA GLU A 105 -16.73 -11.58 -2.23
C GLU A 105 -15.92 -11.37 -3.52
N GLY A 106 -14.63 -11.19 -3.37
CA GLY A 106 -13.67 -11.49 -4.41
C GLY A 106 -13.16 -10.34 -5.25
N ILE A 107 -12.07 -9.72 -4.81
CA ILE A 107 -11.01 -9.25 -5.69
C ILE A 107 -9.68 -9.54 -4.99
N ASP A 108 -8.74 -10.02 -5.79
CA ASP A 108 -7.49 -10.63 -5.36
C ASP A 108 -6.50 -9.60 -4.83
N ILE A 109 -6.08 -9.75 -3.57
CA ILE A 109 -4.96 -8.97 -3.01
C ILE A 109 -3.66 -9.23 -3.81
N LEU A 110 -3.60 -10.33 -4.54
CA LEU A 110 -2.47 -10.74 -5.38
C LEU A 110 -2.51 -10.15 -6.79
N ASP A 111 -3.67 -9.81 -7.35
CA ASP A 111 -3.77 -9.06 -8.62
C ASP A 111 -3.14 -7.65 -8.53
N LEU A 112 -2.80 -7.22 -7.33
CA LEU A 112 -2.03 -6.02 -7.06
C LEU A 112 -0.51 -6.27 -6.98
N ALA A 113 -0.03 -7.50 -7.21
CA ALA A 113 1.39 -7.75 -7.45
C ALA A 113 1.83 -7.06 -8.76
N PRO A 114 3.11 -6.66 -8.92
CA PRO A 114 3.58 -6.20 -10.21
C PRO A 114 3.22 -7.28 -11.23
N ALA A 115 2.57 -6.90 -12.32
CA ALA A 115 2.59 -7.73 -13.51
C ALA A 115 4.06 -7.70 -13.99
N ASP A 116 4.89 -8.58 -13.44
CA ASP A 116 6.07 -8.98 -14.16
C ASP A 116 5.57 -9.77 -15.36
N ASP A 117 6.06 -9.38 -16.51
CA ASP A 117 5.76 -9.90 -17.84
C ASP A 117 6.30 -11.34 -18.02
N THR A 118 6.02 -12.20 -17.04
CA THR A 118 6.29 -13.62 -17.09
C THR A 118 4.97 -14.29 -17.44
N SER A 119 5.03 -15.13 -18.47
CA SER A 119 3.96 -16.01 -18.94
C SER A 119 3.51 -16.97 -17.82
N GLU A 120 2.74 -16.46 -16.87
CA GLU A 120 2.13 -17.28 -15.82
C GLU A 120 1.07 -18.19 -16.43
N SER A 121 1.07 -19.45 -16.01
CA SER A 121 0.04 -20.39 -16.46
C SER A 121 -1.31 -20.00 -15.86
N ILE A 122 -2.41 -20.35 -16.54
CA ILE A 122 -3.78 -20.15 -16.03
C ILE A 122 -3.94 -20.80 -14.64
N GLN A 123 -3.25 -21.90 -14.40
CA GLN A 123 -3.29 -22.62 -13.14
C GLN A 123 -2.64 -21.83 -11.99
N ASP A 124 -1.51 -21.16 -12.26
CA ASP A 124 -0.83 -20.29 -11.30
C ASP A 124 -1.70 -19.07 -10.95
N LEU A 125 -2.41 -18.53 -11.94
CA LEU A 125 -3.36 -17.42 -11.74
C LEU A 125 -4.52 -17.83 -10.84
N VAL A 126 -5.09 -19.04 -11.02
CA VAL A 126 -6.19 -19.55 -10.20
C VAL A 126 -5.71 -19.79 -8.77
N GLU A 127 -4.58 -20.49 -8.57
CA GLU A 127 -4.00 -20.73 -7.24
C GLU A 127 -3.67 -19.41 -6.51
N ARG A 128 -3.16 -18.43 -7.24
CA ARG A 128 -2.85 -17.10 -6.71
C ARG A 128 -4.14 -16.39 -6.25
N ARG A 129 -5.21 -16.53 -7.02
CA ARG A 129 -6.51 -15.94 -6.72
C ARG A 129 -7.15 -16.54 -5.47
N GLU A 130 -7.12 -17.87 -5.36
CA GLU A 130 -7.60 -18.57 -4.16
C GLU A 130 -6.82 -18.18 -2.91
N LEU A 131 -5.49 -18.14 -3.01
CA LEU A 131 -4.61 -17.73 -1.91
C LEU A 131 -4.88 -16.27 -1.49
N GLY A 132 -5.13 -15.37 -2.45
CA GLY A 132 -5.50 -13.99 -2.19
C GLY A 132 -6.78 -13.86 -1.38
N GLY A 133 -7.82 -14.60 -1.76
CA GLY A 133 -9.08 -14.65 -1.03
C GLY A 133 -8.92 -15.12 0.43
N VAL A 134 -8.06 -16.12 0.64
CA VAL A 134 -7.76 -16.60 2.00
C VAL A 134 -6.98 -15.56 2.82
N VAL A 135 -5.99 -14.92 2.22
CA VAL A 135 -5.23 -13.83 2.89
C VAL A 135 -6.17 -12.67 3.23
N ALA A 136 -7.08 -12.29 2.32
CA ALA A 136 -8.06 -11.25 2.57
C ALA A 136 -8.99 -11.57 3.75
N LYS A 137 -9.48 -12.82 3.83
CA LYS A 137 -10.29 -13.31 4.96
C LYS A 137 -9.50 -13.25 6.28
N ALA A 138 -8.27 -13.74 6.28
CA ALA A 138 -7.41 -13.71 7.46
C ALA A 138 -7.10 -12.27 7.93
N MET A 139 -6.86 -11.36 6.99
CA MET A 139 -6.63 -9.94 7.29
C MET A 139 -7.84 -9.26 7.95
N LYS A 140 -9.07 -9.71 7.67
CA LYS A 140 -10.28 -9.19 8.34
C LYS A 140 -10.31 -9.49 9.84
N ALA A 141 -9.64 -10.56 10.29
CA ALA A 141 -9.54 -10.90 11.71
C ALA A 141 -8.65 -9.93 12.51
N LEU A 142 -7.73 -9.23 11.86
CA LEU A 142 -6.87 -8.26 12.51
C LEU A 142 -7.63 -7.00 12.96
N SER A 143 -7.23 -6.43 14.10
CA SER A 143 -7.64 -5.07 14.43
C SER A 143 -7.13 -4.09 13.35
N LYS A 144 -7.77 -2.93 13.21
CA LYS A 144 -7.38 -1.92 12.22
C LYS A 144 -5.92 -1.49 12.36
N ASP A 145 -5.49 -1.30 13.58
CA ASP A 145 -4.12 -0.87 13.88
C ASP A 145 -3.10 -1.95 13.58
N GLN A 146 -3.42 -3.22 13.89
CA GLN A 146 -2.59 -4.36 13.53
C GLN A 146 -2.51 -4.51 12.01
N ARG A 147 -3.65 -4.45 11.31
CA ARG A 147 -3.71 -4.52 9.85
C ARG A 147 -2.87 -3.44 9.21
N THR A 148 -3.05 -2.18 9.64
CA THR A 148 -2.26 -1.05 9.11
C THR A 148 -0.76 -1.27 9.31
N ALA A 149 -0.34 -1.67 10.52
CA ALA A 149 1.07 -1.90 10.83
C ALA A 149 1.66 -3.06 10.00
N VAL A 150 0.93 -4.18 9.88
CA VAL A 150 1.34 -5.34 9.06
C VAL A 150 1.42 -4.96 7.58
N VAL A 151 0.41 -4.26 7.04
CA VAL A 151 0.42 -3.83 5.64
C VAL A 151 1.61 -2.93 5.33
N LEU A 152 1.89 -1.94 6.16
CA LEU A 152 3.03 -1.06 5.96
C LEU A 152 4.36 -1.80 6.06
N LYS A 153 4.49 -2.73 7.01
CA LYS A 153 5.72 -3.50 7.23
C LYS A 153 5.99 -4.49 6.10
N GLU A 154 5.01 -5.36 5.81
CA GLU A 154 5.21 -6.54 4.96
C GLU A 154 4.98 -6.22 3.47
N TYR A 155 4.01 -5.37 3.13
CA TYR A 155 3.69 -5.08 1.73
C TYR A 155 4.36 -3.81 1.18
N HIS A 156 4.60 -2.81 2.05
CA HIS A 156 5.22 -1.55 1.62
C HIS A 156 6.68 -1.41 2.07
N GLY A 157 7.21 -2.36 2.87
CA GLY A 157 8.62 -2.44 3.23
C GLY A 157 9.12 -1.35 4.17
N PHE A 158 8.21 -0.63 4.87
CA PHE A 158 8.62 0.38 5.84
C PHE A 158 9.35 -0.24 7.03
N THR A 159 10.35 0.46 7.54
CA THR A 159 10.99 0.12 8.82
C THR A 159 10.04 0.41 9.99
N PHE A 160 10.28 -0.20 11.14
CA PHE A 160 9.48 0.11 12.35
C PHE A 160 9.54 1.58 12.75
N GLN A 161 10.68 2.25 12.52
CA GLN A 161 10.84 3.66 12.80
C GLN A 161 10.02 4.53 11.84
N GLU A 162 10.04 4.23 10.55
CA GLU A 162 9.23 4.93 9.56
C GLU A 162 7.73 4.76 9.84
N ILE A 163 7.28 3.54 10.20
CA ILE A 163 5.90 3.30 10.60
C ILE A 163 5.53 4.08 11.87
N SER A 164 6.43 4.14 12.84
CA SER A 164 6.26 4.92 14.07
C SER A 164 6.03 6.41 13.75
N ASN A 165 6.86 6.98 12.90
CA ASN A 165 6.75 8.37 12.47
C ASN A 165 5.48 8.60 11.62
N LEU A 166 5.09 7.63 10.79
CA LEU A 166 3.94 7.71 9.90
C LEU A 166 2.61 7.66 10.67
N LEU A 167 2.55 6.82 11.70
CA LEU A 167 1.34 6.58 12.48
C LEU A 167 1.27 7.39 13.78
N ASP A 168 2.30 8.17 14.07
CA ASP A 168 2.47 8.93 15.32
C ASP A 168 2.29 8.02 16.55
N CYS A 169 3.09 6.94 16.60
CA CYS A 169 2.94 5.90 17.60
C CYS A 169 4.31 5.32 17.98
N PRO A 170 4.59 5.08 19.27
CA PRO A 170 5.89 4.56 19.71
C PRO A 170 6.33 3.28 18.98
N VAL A 171 7.62 3.17 18.65
CA VAL A 171 8.18 2.02 17.92
C VAL A 171 7.88 0.69 18.61
N GLY A 172 7.91 0.65 19.96
CA GLY A 172 7.55 -0.53 20.73
C GLY A 172 6.11 -0.98 20.49
N THR A 173 5.18 -0.03 20.40
CA THR A 173 3.77 -0.30 20.08
C THR A 173 3.63 -0.82 18.65
N ILE A 174 4.37 -0.24 17.69
CA ILE A 174 4.35 -0.73 16.29
C ILE A 174 4.86 -2.16 16.20
N LYS A 175 6.00 -2.48 16.86
CA LYS A 175 6.53 -3.85 16.93
C LYS A 175 5.48 -4.82 17.49
N THR A 176 4.84 -4.47 18.59
CA THR A 176 3.79 -5.28 19.21
C THR A 176 2.62 -5.50 18.24
N ARG A 177 2.13 -4.44 17.58
CA ARG A 177 1.04 -4.55 16.60
C ARG A 177 1.39 -5.48 15.43
N VAL A 178 2.61 -5.39 14.89
CA VAL A 178 3.07 -6.24 13.80
C VAL A 178 3.20 -7.69 14.26
N TYR A 179 3.91 -7.97 15.35
CA TYR A 179 4.13 -9.35 15.80
C TYR A 179 2.83 -10.03 16.25
N HIS A 180 1.96 -9.35 16.98
CA HIS A 180 0.64 -9.89 17.34
C HIS A 180 -0.23 -10.10 16.09
N GLY A 181 -0.21 -9.16 15.14
CA GLY A 181 -0.92 -9.31 13.87
C GLY A 181 -0.45 -10.53 13.08
N LEU A 182 0.85 -10.73 12.93
CA LEU A 182 1.43 -11.89 12.25
C LEU A 182 1.12 -13.21 12.98
N SER A 183 1.15 -13.21 14.32
CA SER A 183 0.76 -14.37 15.11
C SER A 183 -0.70 -14.75 14.91
N GLN A 184 -1.58 -13.74 14.89
CA GLN A 184 -3.02 -13.93 14.64
C GLN A 184 -3.28 -14.45 13.24
N LEU A 185 -2.59 -13.92 12.22
CA LEU A 185 -2.67 -14.39 10.84
C LEU A 185 -2.26 -15.87 10.73
N ARG A 186 -1.17 -16.29 11.41
CA ARG A 186 -0.78 -17.72 11.45
C ARG A 186 -1.87 -18.60 12.03
N GLY A 187 -2.56 -18.14 13.08
CA GLY A 187 -3.69 -18.85 13.67
C GLY A 187 -4.86 -19.00 12.67
N GLU A 188 -5.20 -17.92 11.99
CA GLU A 188 -6.25 -17.94 10.97
C GLU A 188 -5.91 -18.84 9.79
N PHE A 189 -4.69 -18.81 9.28
CA PHE A 189 -4.25 -19.69 8.21
C PHE A 189 -4.34 -21.18 8.59
N ARG A 190 -3.92 -21.55 9.81
CA ARG A 190 -4.09 -22.94 10.31
C ARG A 190 -5.56 -23.32 10.36
N ARG A 191 -6.44 -22.41 10.81
CA ARG A 191 -7.88 -22.66 10.87
C ARG A 191 -8.49 -22.88 9.48
N LEU A 192 -7.95 -22.20 8.47
CA LEU A 192 -8.36 -22.33 7.07
C LEU A 192 -7.68 -23.50 6.33
N GLY A 193 -6.93 -24.37 7.05
CA GLY A 193 -6.30 -25.56 6.48
C GLY A 193 -5.01 -25.31 5.70
N LEU A 194 -4.45 -24.10 5.77
CA LEU A 194 -3.22 -23.74 5.08
C LEU A 194 -2.00 -23.97 5.99
N SER A 195 -1.25 -25.02 5.72
CA SER A 195 -0.04 -25.40 6.46
C SER A 195 1.17 -24.53 6.08
N ASN A 196 1.20 -23.24 6.40
CA ASN A 196 2.30 -22.30 6.19
C ASN A 196 2.29 -21.43 4.92
N PRO A 197 1.24 -20.60 4.74
CA PRO A 197 1.17 -19.66 3.61
C PRO A 197 2.22 -18.54 3.70
N LEU A 198 2.82 -18.30 4.89
CA LEU A 198 3.85 -17.27 5.05
C LEU A 198 5.12 -17.56 4.24
N VAL A 199 5.47 -18.83 4.02
CA VAL A 199 6.62 -19.21 3.16
C VAL A 199 6.35 -18.88 1.70
N ARG A 200 5.11 -19.04 1.20
CA ARG A 200 4.73 -18.64 -0.17
C ARG A 200 4.57 -17.13 -0.32
N VAL A 201 4.07 -16.45 0.71
CA VAL A 201 3.99 -14.98 0.75
C VAL A 201 5.40 -14.37 0.85
N GLU A 202 6.31 -14.97 1.63
CA GLU A 202 7.72 -14.56 1.71
C GLU A 202 8.46 -14.79 0.38
N ALA A 203 8.18 -15.84 -0.36
CA ALA A 203 8.77 -16.07 -1.67
C ALA A 203 8.33 -14.99 -2.68
N GLY A 204 7.05 -14.64 -2.72
CA GLY A 204 6.52 -13.54 -3.54
C GLY A 204 6.98 -12.14 -3.08
N LEU A 205 7.22 -11.97 -1.77
CA LEU A 205 7.72 -10.72 -1.19
C LEU A 205 9.24 -10.58 -1.34
N SER A 206 10.01 -11.68 -1.36
CA SER A 206 11.47 -11.66 -1.58
C SER A 206 11.82 -11.16 -2.98
N GLN A 207 11.09 -11.57 -4.02
CA GLN A 207 11.28 -11.04 -5.37
C GLN A 207 10.98 -9.55 -5.45
N SER A 208 9.96 -9.07 -4.75
CA SER A 208 9.65 -7.63 -4.64
C SER A 208 10.68 -6.84 -3.83
N ARG A 209 11.50 -7.49 -2.97
CA ARG A 209 12.61 -6.86 -2.25
C ARG A 209 13.86 -6.75 -3.12
N VAL A 210 14.17 -7.76 -3.92
CA VAL A 210 15.35 -7.76 -4.81
C VAL A 210 15.22 -6.67 -5.87
N ASN A 211 14.04 -6.51 -6.49
CA ASN A 211 13.80 -5.45 -7.48
C ASN A 211 13.81 -4.03 -6.90
N ARG A 212 13.61 -3.87 -5.58
CA ARG A 212 13.69 -2.55 -4.92
C ARG A 212 15.10 -2.15 -4.50
N LEU A 213 16.02 -3.09 -4.35
CA LEU A 213 17.42 -2.81 -4.04
C LEU A 213 18.19 -2.41 -5.30
N SER A 214 17.84 -2.96 -6.47
CA SER A 214 18.46 -2.58 -7.75
C SER A 214 18.08 -1.17 -8.25
N VAL A 215 16.97 -0.61 -7.77
CA VAL A 215 16.56 0.78 -8.09
C VAL A 215 17.18 1.82 -7.12
N ARG A 216 17.84 1.36 -6.05
CA ARG A 216 18.51 2.24 -5.07
C ARG A 216 20.01 2.43 -5.33
N GLU A 217 20.59 1.71 -6.27
CA GLU A 217 22.04 1.75 -6.60
C GLU A 217 22.32 2.22 -8.04
N SER A 218 21.35 2.83 -8.73
CA SER A 218 21.54 3.41 -10.08
C SER A 218 21.27 4.91 -10.06
#